data_cd1fc11fb81b229ad1f9a4650c5474b3
#
_entry.id   cd1fc11fb81b229ad1f9a4650c5474b3
#
_cell.length_a   1.000
_cell.length_b   1.000
_cell.length_c   1.000
_cell.angle_alpha   90.00
_cell.angle_beta   90.00
_cell.angle_gamma   90.00
#
_symmetry.space_group_name_H-M   'P 1'
#
loop_
_entity.id
_entity.type
_entity.pdbx_description
1 polymer ?
#
loop_
_entity_poly.entity_id
_entity_poly.type
_entity_poly.pdbx_seq_one_letter_code
_entity_poly.pdbx_strand_id
1 'polypeptide(L)'
;MWRQYHKENDFREKLSEFCKMDMLEIIADDKVLYGVLKAKLTKKELKLFAMDTAEIGDEVLKNEFSYDDAALEKAKFKLYKKLKQDKTRLEFRESALL
;
A
#
# COMPACT_ATOMS: atom_id res chain seq x y z
N MET A 1 13.10 -2.08 -6.00
CA MET A 1 12.32 -0.86 -5.84
C MET A 1 11.57 -0.81 -4.51
N TRP A 2 10.79 -1.83 -4.18
CA TRP A 2 10.10 -1.92 -2.89
C TRP A 2 11.05 -1.71 -1.71
N ARG A 3 12.19 -2.40 -1.69
CA ARG A 3 13.16 -2.34 -0.59
C ARG A 3 13.73 -0.96 -0.36
N GLN A 4 13.85 -0.16 -1.42
CA GLN A 4 14.34 1.21 -1.34
C GLN A 4 13.39 2.08 -0.52
N TYR A 5 12.09 1.94 -0.74
CA TYR A 5 11.08 2.75 -0.06
C TYR A 5 10.70 2.17 1.31
N HIS A 6 10.83 0.85 1.46
CA HIS A 6 10.47 0.16 2.70
C HIS A 6 11.23 0.67 3.92
N LYS A 7 12.52 0.96 3.79
CA LYS A 7 13.34 1.42 4.91
C LYS A 7 13.01 2.82 5.38
N GLU A 8 12.48 3.65 4.50
CA GLU A 8 12.29 5.07 4.75
C GLU A 8 10.83 5.48 4.92
N ASN A 9 9.91 4.54 4.73
CA ASN A 9 8.50 4.87 4.86
C ASN A 9 7.87 4.10 6.01
N ASP A 10 6.80 4.68 6.50
CA ASP A 10 6.00 4.12 7.58
C ASP A 10 4.74 3.48 6.99
N PHE A 11 4.97 2.54 6.05
CA PHE A 11 3.87 1.93 5.32
C PHE A 11 2.87 1.21 6.23
N ARG A 12 3.35 0.69 7.36
CA ARG A 12 2.51 0.03 8.35
C ARG A 12 1.53 1.01 8.98
N GLU A 13 2.00 2.20 9.33
CA GLU A 13 1.16 3.25 9.88
C GLU A 13 0.13 3.72 8.84
N LYS A 14 0.57 3.93 7.61
CA LYS A 14 -0.33 4.32 6.52
C LYS A 14 -1.37 3.24 6.25
N LEU A 15 -0.95 1.98 6.28
CA LEU A 15 -1.86 0.86 6.08
C LEU A 15 -2.90 0.81 7.20
N SER A 16 -2.49 1.04 8.45
CA SER A 16 -3.41 1.06 9.59
C SER A 16 -4.45 2.19 9.43
N GLU A 17 -4.02 3.36 8.97
CA GLU A 17 -4.93 4.48 8.70
C GLU A 17 -5.96 4.13 7.63
N PHE A 18 -5.50 3.60 6.49
CA PHE A 18 -6.39 3.31 5.37
C PHE A 18 -7.34 2.16 5.66
N CYS A 19 -6.86 1.15 6.35
CA CYS A 19 -7.68 -0.03 6.68
C CYS A 19 -8.48 0.15 7.97
N LYS A 20 -8.27 1.26 8.67
CA LYS A 20 -8.92 1.55 9.96
C LYS A 20 -8.71 0.42 10.96
N MET A 21 -7.46 -0.05 11.04
CA MET A 21 -7.05 -1.09 11.99
C MET A 21 -5.98 -0.54 12.91
N ASP A 22 -5.94 -1.07 14.14
CA ASP A 22 -4.86 -0.79 15.08
C ASP A 22 -3.56 -1.38 14.52
N MET A 23 -2.44 -0.68 14.68
CA MET A 23 -1.13 -1.17 14.24
C MET A 23 -0.78 -2.53 14.86
N LEU A 24 -1.26 -2.79 16.07
CA LEU A 24 -1.04 -4.07 16.74
C LEU A 24 -1.82 -5.22 16.10
N GLU A 25 -2.87 -4.92 15.35
CA GLU A 25 -3.64 -5.92 14.62
C GLU A 25 -3.01 -6.33 13.30
N ILE A 26 -2.12 -5.51 12.77
CA ILE A 26 -1.47 -5.75 11.49
C ILE A 26 -0.34 -6.76 11.67
N ILE A 27 -0.16 -7.61 10.67
CA ILE A 27 0.91 -8.63 10.65
C ILE A 27 2.25 -8.00 11.05
N ALA A 28 2.87 -8.55 12.09
CA ALA A 28 4.10 -8.00 12.67
C ALA A 28 5.33 -8.25 11.80
N ASP A 29 5.37 -9.37 11.10
CA ASP A 29 6.50 -9.70 10.23
C ASP A 29 6.39 -8.96 8.91
N ASP A 30 7.36 -8.09 8.63
CA ASP A 30 7.36 -7.27 7.42
C ASP A 30 7.39 -8.09 6.14
N LYS A 31 8.10 -9.21 6.13
CA LYS A 31 8.17 -10.07 4.95
C LYS A 31 6.84 -10.72 4.66
N VAL A 32 6.14 -11.15 5.69
CA VAL A 32 4.82 -11.76 5.56
C VAL A 32 3.82 -10.71 5.11
N LEU A 33 3.84 -9.53 5.73
CA LEU A 33 2.98 -8.42 5.36
C LEU A 33 3.19 -8.01 3.89
N TYR A 34 4.44 -7.90 3.48
CA TYR A 34 4.79 -7.59 2.10
C TYR A 34 4.27 -8.67 1.14
N GLY A 35 4.38 -9.93 1.54
CA GLY A 35 3.86 -11.06 0.76
C GLY A 35 2.36 -10.97 0.54
N VAL A 36 1.62 -10.58 1.57
CA VAL A 36 0.16 -10.38 1.46
C VAL A 36 -0.15 -9.21 0.54
N LEU A 37 0.56 -8.08 0.68
CA LEU A 37 0.40 -6.94 -0.21
C LEU A 37 0.65 -7.34 -1.67
N LYS A 38 1.72 -8.09 -1.90
CA LYS A 38 2.08 -8.55 -3.24
C LYS A 38 1.02 -9.47 -3.83
N ALA A 39 0.38 -10.29 -3.00
CA ALA A 39 -0.68 -11.19 -3.45
C ALA A 39 -1.97 -10.45 -3.77
N LYS A 40 -2.26 -9.35 -3.08
CA LYS A 40 -3.52 -8.60 -3.23
C LYS A 40 -3.44 -7.45 -4.23
N LEU A 41 -2.26 -6.93 -4.49
CA LEU A 41 -2.06 -5.79 -5.39
C LEU A 41 -1.30 -6.22 -6.64
N THR A 42 -1.60 -5.58 -7.77
CA THR A 42 -0.80 -5.75 -8.98
C THR A 42 0.57 -5.11 -8.76
N LYS A 43 1.54 -5.41 -9.61
CA LYS A 43 2.87 -4.79 -9.52
C LYS A 43 2.79 -3.27 -9.55
N LYS A 44 1.94 -2.75 -10.41
CA LYS A 44 1.75 -1.31 -10.57
C LYS A 44 1.14 -0.68 -9.32
N GLU A 45 0.13 -1.33 -8.75
CA GLU A 45 -0.51 -0.89 -7.53
C GLU A 45 0.45 -0.93 -6.34
N LEU A 46 1.22 -2.00 -6.24
CA LEU A 46 2.21 -2.14 -5.16
C LEU A 46 3.28 -1.06 -5.24
N LYS A 47 3.77 -0.77 -6.45
CA LYS A 47 4.74 0.30 -6.67
C LYS A 47 4.16 1.66 -6.29
N LEU A 48 2.93 1.94 -6.72
CA LEU A 48 2.25 3.19 -6.39
C LEU A 48 2.07 3.32 -4.87
N PHE A 49 1.64 2.25 -4.20
CA PHE A 49 1.49 2.23 -2.75
C PHE A 49 2.82 2.52 -2.04
N ALA A 50 3.90 1.85 -2.46
CA ALA A 50 5.21 2.05 -1.85
C ALA A 50 5.70 3.49 -2.02
N MET A 51 5.56 4.06 -3.20
CA MET A 51 5.99 5.42 -3.48
C MET A 51 5.13 6.45 -2.76
N ASP A 52 3.82 6.25 -2.74
CA ASP A 52 2.90 7.17 -2.10
C ASP A 52 3.07 7.18 -0.57
N THR A 53 3.27 6.02 0.03
CA THR A 53 3.51 5.94 1.48
C THR A 53 4.89 6.47 1.88
N ALA A 54 5.84 6.51 0.95
CA ALA A 54 7.13 7.14 1.15
C ALA A 54 7.08 8.65 0.93
N GLU A 55 5.88 9.20 0.69
CA GLU A 55 5.65 10.63 0.48
C GLU A 55 6.36 11.19 -0.75
N ILE A 56 6.49 10.36 -1.80
CA ILE A 56 7.02 10.80 -3.08
C ILE A 56 6.00 11.75 -3.73
N GLY A 57 6.46 12.88 -4.20
CA GLY A 57 5.59 13.91 -4.77
C GLY A 57 4.86 13.47 -6.04
N ASP A 58 3.69 14.06 -6.27
CA ASP A 58 2.83 13.71 -7.41
C ASP A 58 3.54 13.86 -8.77
N GLU A 59 4.41 14.86 -8.91
CA GLU A 59 5.15 15.06 -10.16
C GLU A 59 6.02 13.85 -10.50
N VAL A 60 6.69 13.29 -9.50
CA VAL A 60 7.52 12.10 -9.68
C VAL A 60 6.63 10.90 -10.02
N LEU A 61 5.50 10.77 -9.33
CA LEU A 61 4.55 9.69 -9.58
C LEU A 61 3.99 9.75 -10.99
N LYS A 62 3.62 10.94 -11.46
CA LYS A 62 3.12 11.12 -12.82
C LYS A 62 4.16 10.70 -13.86
N ASN A 63 5.40 11.10 -13.66
CA ASN A 63 6.49 10.73 -14.56
C ASN A 63 6.76 9.24 -14.55
N GLU A 64 6.80 8.64 -13.37
CA GLU A 64 7.12 7.22 -13.20
C GLU A 64 6.09 6.32 -13.87
N PHE A 65 4.81 6.67 -13.78
CA PHE A 65 3.71 5.86 -14.31
C PHE A 65 3.18 6.37 -15.65
N SER A 66 3.71 7.48 -16.16
CA SER A 66 3.21 8.15 -17.37
C SER A 66 1.75 8.55 -17.22
N TYR A 67 1.38 9.08 -16.07
CA TYR A 67 0.04 9.55 -15.77
C TYR A 67 -0.06 11.07 -15.85
N ASP A 68 -1.23 11.57 -16.24
CA ASP A 68 -1.60 12.96 -16.01
C ASP A 68 -2.27 13.06 -14.63
N ASP A 69 -2.70 14.27 -14.24
CA ASP A 69 -3.33 14.49 -12.94
C ASP A 69 -4.55 13.60 -12.73
N ALA A 70 -5.43 13.53 -13.74
CA ALA A 70 -6.66 12.75 -13.63
C ALA A 70 -6.37 11.25 -13.51
N ALA A 71 -5.41 10.75 -14.28
CA ALA A 71 -5.03 9.34 -14.26
C ALA A 71 -4.41 8.94 -12.92
N LEU A 72 -3.56 9.82 -12.36
CA LEU A 72 -2.94 9.58 -11.07
C LEU A 72 -3.98 9.54 -9.96
N GLU A 73 -4.89 10.52 -9.94
CA GLU A 73 -5.96 10.58 -8.95
C GLU A 73 -6.84 9.33 -9.01
N LYS A 74 -7.20 8.90 -10.21
CA LYS A 74 -7.99 7.70 -10.42
C LYS A 74 -7.26 6.44 -9.94
N ALA A 75 -5.96 6.34 -10.22
CA ALA A 75 -5.15 5.20 -9.80
C ALA A 75 -5.06 5.13 -8.28
N LYS A 76 -4.83 6.25 -7.61
CA LYS A 76 -4.80 6.32 -6.15
C LYS A 76 -6.15 5.95 -5.55
N PHE A 77 -7.24 6.47 -6.12
CA PHE A 77 -8.58 6.16 -5.65
C PHE A 77 -8.86 4.66 -5.71
N LYS A 78 -8.55 4.03 -6.83
CA LYS A 78 -8.74 2.58 -7.00
C LYS A 78 -7.92 1.78 -6.01
N LEU A 79 -6.66 2.19 -5.81
CA LEU A 79 -5.74 1.51 -4.89
C LEU A 79 -6.30 1.54 -3.47
N TYR A 80 -6.65 2.72 -2.97
CA TYR A 80 -7.10 2.86 -1.60
C TYR A 80 -8.48 2.27 -1.36
N LYS A 81 -9.35 2.34 -2.36
CA LYS A 81 -10.64 1.68 -2.29
C LYS A 81 -10.48 0.16 -2.16
N LYS A 82 -9.55 -0.41 -2.92
CA LYS A 82 -9.24 -1.84 -2.85
C LYS A 82 -8.72 -2.24 -1.47
N LEU A 83 -7.83 -1.44 -0.90
CA LEU A 83 -7.27 -1.70 0.43
C LEU A 83 -8.31 -1.60 1.54
N LYS A 84 -9.34 -0.78 1.36
CA LYS A 84 -10.40 -0.59 2.36
C LYS A 84 -11.47 -1.68 2.31
N GLN A 85 -11.53 -2.49 1.26
CA GLN A 85 -12.50 -3.57 1.18
C GLN A 85 -12.22 -4.63 2.23
N ASP A 86 -13.27 -5.10 2.92
CA ASP A 86 -13.13 -6.07 4.01
C ASP A 86 -12.33 -7.30 3.61
N LYS A 87 -12.62 -7.87 2.45
CA LYS A 87 -11.93 -9.08 2.00
C LYS A 87 -10.43 -8.86 1.76
N THR A 88 -10.00 -7.60 1.54
CA THR A 88 -8.59 -7.25 1.33
C THR A 88 -7.96 -6.84 2.64
N ARG A 89 -8.56 -5.89 3.36
CA ARG A 89 -7.99 -5.35 4.60
C ARG A 89 -7.84 -6.40 5.69
N LEU A 90 -8.77 -7.34 5.78
CA LEU A 90 -8.71 -8.39 6.81
C LEU A 90 -7.55 -9.36 6.61
N GLU A 91 -7.03 -9.47 5.38
CA GLU A 91 -5.85 -10.28 5.10
C GLU A 91 -4.58 -9.70 5.71
N PHE A 92 -4.58 -8.41 6.06
CA PHE A 92 -3.43 -7.76 6.69
C PHE A 92 -3.40 -7.94 8.21
N ARG A 93 -4.42 -8.56 8.78
CA ARG A 93 -4.48 -8.79 10.23
C ARG A 93 -3.62 -9.97 10.62
N GLU A 94 -2.95 -9.86 11.75
CA GLU A 94 -2.17 -10.95 12.32
C GLU A 94 -3.03 -12.21 12.52
N SER A 95 -4.28 -12.04 12.93
CA SER A 95 -5.22 -13.14 13.13
C SER A 95 -5.53 -13.94 11.86
N ALA A 96 -5.35 -13.34 10.68
CA ALA A 96 -5.55 -14.03 9.41
C ALA A 96 -4.52 -15.15 9.18
N LEU A 97 -3.41 -15.13 9.91
CA LEU A 97 -2.34 -16.12 9.81
C LEU A 97 -2.60 -17.35 10.66
N LEU A 98 -3.60 -17.28 11.52
CA LEU A 98 -3.98 -18.38 12.39
C LEU A 98 -4.97 -19.28 11.69
#